data_4b9684f1473adfc44804a49be892f09e
#
_entry.id   4b9684f1473adfc44804a49be892f09e
#
_cell.length_a   1.000
_cell.length_b   1.000
_cell.length_c   1.000
_cell.angle_alpha   90.00
_cell.angle_beta   90.00
_cell.angle_gamma   90.00
#
_symmetry.space_group_name_H-M   'P 1'
#
loop_
_entity.id
_entity.type
_entity.pdbx_description
1 polymer ?
#
loop_
_entity_poly.entity_id
_entity_poly.type
_entity_poly.pdbx_seq_one_letter_code
_entity_poly.pdbx_strand_id
1 'polypeptide(L)'
;MTRTLLDISDLRIETIVDRRQKSATPDEILKGVDLTLDRGQVIGLIGESGAGKSTLGLAAMGYARRGLRISGGSILLDGQELIGADPEVLRRVRGQKVAYVAQSAAAAFNPAHKLLKQVLEVTNIHRQVDGAQAMQRAVKLFGRMGLQNPETFGQNYPHEVSGGQLQRAMTAMALAGRPDLIVFDEPTTALDVTTQIDVLAIIKEVIEDLGTAAIYITHDLGVVAQVSDRIKVLRHGEEVEEQATADLLAHPHQDYTRDLLNVRRKPAEPDTSRADNAILQLSNINAAYGTKQVLFDISLSLKKRTNLAIVGESGSGKSTLARVIIGFLPQTGGTMSYLGNPLSPALAGRSAAERKSIQMIYQLPDVAMNPRQTIGDIISRPAQVFLGLTPKAATEKARELLDMVDLPADYVDRYPNQLSGGQKQRVCIARALAAEPDTIICDEVTSALDPLVAEGIVQLLKRLQSKTGASYIFITHDMAMVRAIADDVVVMQAGRIVEQGPKPEIFAPPFADYTHLLITSTPQMRTGWLKDVMAERRMESGGQ
;
A
#
# COMPACT_ATOMS: atom_id res chain seq x y z
N MET A 1 31.55 -11.36 20.49
CA MET A 1 30.99 -12.29 19.49
C MET A 1 29.48 -12.12 19.53
N THR A 2 28.89 -11.54 18.51
CA THR A 2 27.43 -11.46 18.33
C THR A 2 26.90 -12.89 18.25
N ARG A 3 25.91 -13.22 19.08
CA ARG A 3 25.33 -14.57 19.10
C ARG A 3 24.15 -14.61 18.15
N THR A 4 24.18 -15.48 17.15
CA THR A 4 23.07 -15.70 16.21
C THR A 4 21.80 -16.04 16.98
N LEU A 5 20.74 -15.28 16.71
CA LEU A 5 19.41 -15.46 17.30
C LEU A 5 18.54 -16.39 16.46
N LEU A 6 18.50 -16.13 15.15
CA LEU A 6 17.74 -16.93 14.20
C LEU A 6 18.68 -17.46 13.13
N ASP A 7 18.56 -18.76 12.85
CA ASP A 7 19.29 -19.43 11.77
C ASP A 7 18.30 -20.34 11.01
N ILE A 8 18.03 -19.95 9.77
CA ILE A 8 17.19 -20.70 8.83
C ILE A 8 18.10 -21.21 7.72
N SER A 9 18.06 -22.51 7.46
CA SER A 9 18.92 -23.17 6.47
C SER A 9 18.09 -24.05 5.53
N ASP A 10 18.31 -23.90 4.21
CA ASP A 10 17.64 -24.64 3.10
C ASP A 10 16.11 -24.75 3.28
N LEU A 11 15.46 -23.68 3.73
CA LEU A 11 14.04 -23.71 4.05
C LEU A 11 13.17 -23.89 2.79
N ARG A 12 12.38 -24.96 2.79
CA ARG A 12 11.46 -25.29 1.71
C ARG A 12 10.02 -25.32 2.23
N ILE A 13 9.14 -24.64 1.52
CA ILE A 13 7.70 -24.59 1.84
C ILE A 13 6.92 -24.79 0.55
N GLU A 14 5.94 -25.70 0.60
CA GLU A 14 5.13 -26.04 -0.56
C GLU A 14 3.63 -26.06 -0.23
N THR A 15 2.81 -26.05 -1.28
CA THR A 15 1.35 -26.20 -1.17
C THR A 15 0.97 -27.63 -0.81
N ILE A 16 -0.08 -27.78 0.02
CA ILE A 16 -0.67 -29.11 0.30
C ILE A 16 -1.65 -29.42 -0.82
N VAL A 17 -1.33 -30.39 -1.66
CA VAL A 17 -2.22 -30.85 -2.74
C VAL A 17 -3.30 -31.77 -2.16
N ASP A 18 -4.56 -31.53 -2.53
CA ASP A 18 -5.68 -32.44 -2.17
C ASP A 18 -5.45 -33.78 -2.86
N ARG A 19 -5.41 -34.85 -2.04
CA ARG A 19 -5.24 -36.26 -2.51
C ARG A 19 -6.27 -36.69 -3.56
N ARG A 20 -7.34 -35.92 -3.74
CA ARG A 20 -8.37 -36.18 -4.77
C ARG A 20 -7.94 -35.72 -6.18
N GLN A 21 -6.96 -34.82 -6.26
CA GLN A 21 -6.36 -34.34 -7.53
C GLN A 21 -5.08 -35.14 -7.82
N LYS A 22 -5.23 -36.34 -8.36
CA LYS A 22 -4.14 -37.32 -8.59
C LYS A 22 -2.98 -36.84 -9.51
N SER A 23 -3.09 -35.69 -10.18
CA SER A 23 -2.11 -35.20 -11.15
C SER A 23 -1.47 -33.84 -10.76
N ALA A 24 -1.84 -33.25 -9.63
CA ALA A 24 -1.27 -31.96 -9.23
C ALA A 24 0.05 -32.18 -8.46
N THR A 25 1.12 -31.56 -8.93
CA THR A 25 2.38 -31.42 -8.18
C THR A 25 2.24 -30.27 -7.18
N PRO A 26 2.80 -30.38 -5.96
CA PRO A 26 2.87 -29.25 -5.04
C PRO A 26 3.65 -28.08 -5.67
N ASP A 27 3.13 -26.87 -5.52
CA ASP A 27 3.85 -25.66 -5.88
C ASP A 27 4.80 -25.28 -4.75
N GLU A 28 6.09 -25.15 -5.04
CA GLU A 28 7.08 -24.66 -4.09
C GLU A 28 6.95 -23.15 -3.93
N ILE A 29 6.68 -22.70 -2.70
CA ILE A 29 6.58 -21.28 -2.31
C ILE A 29 7.94 -20.73 -1.85
N LEU A 30 8.72 -21.54 -1.13
CA LEU A 30 10.13 -21.29 -0.79
C LEU A 30 10.96 -22.49 -1.24
N LYS A 31 12.10 -22.23 -1.88
CA LYS A 31 12.89 -23.21 -2.63
C LYS A 31 14.34 -23.29 -2.12
N GLY A 32 14.49 -23.46 -0.81
CA GLY A 32 15.82 -23.55 -0.19
C GLY A 32 16.38 -22.16 0.14
N VAL A 33 15.63 -21.40 0.97
CA VAL A 33 16.03 -20.06 1.40
C VAL A 33 16.78 -20.16 2.73
N ASP A 34 17.94 -19.48 2.80
CA ASP A 34 18.73 -19.30 4.01
C ASP A 34 18.45 -17.92 4.62
N LEU A 35 18.51 -17.78 5.95
CA LEU A 35 18.44 -16.49 6.64
C LEU A 35 19.07 -16.58 8.01
N THR A 36 20.10 -15.77 8.27
CA THR A 36 20.71 -15.63 9.58
C THR A 36 20.46 -14.24 10.16
N LEU A 37 20.18 -14.14 11.46
CA LEU A 37 19.94 -12.88 12.14
C LEU A 37 20.55 -12.89 13.53
N ASP A 38 21.39 -11.90 13.82
CA ASP A 38 21.97 -11.69 15.13
C ASP A 38 21.04 -10.92 16.07
N ARG A 39 21.28 -10.98 17.38
CA ARG A 39 20.52 -10.20 18.36
C ARG A 39 20.67 -8.70 18.11
N GLY A 40 19.56 -7.99 18.17
CA GLY A 40 19.51 -6.54 17.93
C GLY A 40 19.69 -6.10 16.48
N GLN A 41 19.86 -7.04 15.54
CA GLN A 41 19.98 -6.76 14.12
C GLN A 41 18.63 -6.70 13.45
N VAL A 42 18.51 -5.85 12.43
CA VAL A 42 17.31 -5.74 11.57
C VAL A 42 17.64 -6.19 10.15
N ILE A 43 16.94 -7.21 9.64
CA ILE A 43 17.02 -7.60 8.25
C ILE A 43 15.75 -7.19 7.49
N GLY A 44 15.92 -6.47 6.38
CA GLY A 44 14.85 -6.12 5.46
C GLY A 44 14.61 -7.24 4.44
N LEU A 45 13.36 -7.65 4.25
CA LEU A 45 12.97 -8.56 3.16
C LEU A 45 12.21 -7.80 2.10
N ILE A 46 12.75 -7.76 0.87
CA ILE A 46 12.14 -7.09 -0.28
C ILE A 46 11.94 -8.05 -1.46
N GLY A 47 11.12 -7.66 -2.42
CA GLY A 47 10.80 -8.42 -3.64
C GLY A 47 9.34 -8.25 -4.04
N GLU A 48 8.96 -8.82 -5.18
CA GLU A 48 7.59 -8.77 -5.70
C GLU A 48 6.55 -9.42 -4.78
N SER A 49 5.27 -9.08 -4.98
CA SER A 49 4.15 -9.79 -4.35
C SER A 49 4.18 -11.26 -4.76
N GLY A 50 4.06 -12.16 -3.78
CA GLY A 50 4.20 -13.61 -4.03
C GLY A 50 5.63 -14.14 -4.02
N ALA A 51 6.67 -13.32 -3.79
CA ALA A 51 8.06 -13.78 -3.69
C ALA A 51 8.37 -14.66 -2.46
N GLY A 52 7.41 -14.87 -1.55
CA GLY A 52 7.60 -15.71 -0.37
C GLY A 52 7.96 -14.96 0.93
N LYS A 53 8.08 -13.61 0.91
CA LYS A 53 8.51 -12.79 2.05
C LYS A 53 7.72 -13.05 3.35
N SER A 54 6.39 -12.88 3.30
CA SER A 54 5.52 -13.13 4.47
C SER A 54 5.51 -14.61 4.89
N THR A 55 5.72 -15.54 3.93
CA THR A 55 5.85 -16.97 4.23
C THR A 55 7.13 -17.25 5.00
N LEU A 56 8.25 -16.64 4.59
CA LEU A 56 9.53 -16.73 5.32
C LEU A 56 9.43 -16.12 6.73
N GLY A 57 8.81 -14.92 6.85
CA GLY A 57 8.60 -14.28 8.14
C GLY A 57 7.74 -15.11 9.10
N LEU A 58 6.68 -15.75 8.61
CA LEU A 58 5.85 -16.66 9.42
C LEU A 58 6.58 -17.94 9.78
N ALA A 59 7.42 -18.46 8.88
CA ALA A 59 8.23 -19.64 9.14
C ALA A 59 9.26 -19.41 10.25
N ALA A 60 9.79 -18.18 10.41
CA ALA A 60 10.65 -17.82 11.54
C ALA A 60 9.99 -18.02 12.92
N MET A 61 8.66 -18.19 12.97
CA MET A 61 7.89 -18.55 14.17
C MET A 61 7.54 -20.04 14.23
N GLY A 62 8.08 -20.86 13.35
CA GLY A 62 7.68 -22.27 13.18
C GLY A 62 6.24 -22.42 12.68
N TYR A 63 5.74 -21.46 11.85
CA TYR A 63 4.35 -21.46 11.38
C TYR A 63 4.28 -21.46 9.86
N ALA A 64 3.49 -22.36 9.31
CA ALA A 64 3.05 -22.35 7.92
C ALA A 64 1.54 -22.04 7.84
N ARG A 65 1.14 -21.20 6.89
CA ARG A 65 -0.30 -20.88 6.66
C ARG A 65 -1.08 -22.12 6.27
N ARG A 66 -2.38 -22.12 6.56
CA ARG A 66 -3.28 -23.21 6.14
C ARG A 66 -3.17 -23.44 4.63
N GLY A 67 -2.98 -24.67 4.21
CA GLY A 67 -2.74 -25.04 2.82
C GLY A 67 -1.26 -25.09 2.41
N LEU A 68 -0.34 -24.71 3.29
CA LEU A 68 1.11 -24.83 3.13
C LEU A 68 1.71 -25.79 4.15
N ARG A 69 2.83 -26.42 3.80
CA ARG A 69 3.66 -27.20 4.74
C ARG A 69 5.13 -26.89 4.55
N ILE A 70 5.88 -26.97 5.64
CA ILE A 70 7.34 -26.95 5.58
C ILE A 70 7.76 -28.34 5.11
N SER A 71 8.43 -28.42 3.95
CA SER A 71 8.84 -29.66 3.31
C SER A 71 10.30 -30.00 3.51
N GLY A 72 11.13 -29.03 3.94
CA GLY A 72 12.57 -29.23 4.19
C GLY A 72 13.22 -28.04 4.88
N GLY A 73 14.47 -28.24 5.27
CA GLY A 73 15.30 -27.25 5.94
C GLY A 73 15.30 -27.34 7.45
N SER A 74 15.84 -26.32 8.12
CA SER A 74 15.93 -26.16 9.58
C SER A 74 15.63 -24.72 9.97
N ILE A 75 15.02 -24.51 11.14
CA ILE A 75 14.73 -23.18 11.73
C ILE A 75 15.16 -23.21 13.19
N LEU A 76 16.32 -22.67 13.49
CA LEU A 76 16.86 -22.56 14.84
C LEU A 76 16.59 -21.16 15.40
N LEU A 77 15.82 -21.06 16.46
CA LEU A 77 15.64 -19.81 17.22
C LEU A 77 16.33 -19.95 18.59
N ASP A 78 17.36 -19.15 18.81
CA ASP A 78 18.21 -19.23 20.02
C ASP A 78 18.76 -20.66 20.26
N GLY A 79 19.08 -21.37 19.16
CA GLY A 79 19.56 -22.75 19.16
C GLY A 79 18.48 -23.82 19.31
N GLN A 80 17.20 -23.44 19.37
CA GLN A 80 16.07 -24.37 19.45
C GLN A 80 15.44 -24.59 18.07
N GLU A 81 15.41 -25.86 17.62
CA GLU A 81 14.73 -26.23 16.35
C GLU A 81 13.21 -26.08 16.49
N LEU A 82 12.61 -25.40 15.51
CA LEU A 82 11.16 -25.13 15.47
C LEU A 82 10.41 -26.09 14.52
N ILE A 83 11.08 -26.67 13.52
CA ILE A 83 10.44 -27.63 12.61
C ILE A 83 10.18 -28.94 13.35
N GLY A 84 8.93 -29.37 13.38
CA GLY A 84 8.54 -30.59 14.11
C GLY A 84 8.58 -30.46 15.63
N ALA A 85 8.81 -29.26 16.18
CA ALA A 85 8.80 -29.04 17.62
C ALA A 85 7.42 -29.32 18.23
N ASP A 86 7.42 -29.74 19.50
CA ASP A 86 6.19 -29.97 20.27
C ASP A 86 5.31 -28.71 20.29
N PRO A 87 3.98 -28.83 20.15
CA PRO A 87 3.05 -27.69 20.23
C PRO A 87 3.23 -26.80 21.49
N GLU A 88 3.60 -27.39 22.63
CA GLU A 88 3.88 -26.63 23.87
C GLU A 88 5.17 -25.79 23.75
N VAL A 89 6.17 -26.25 23.02
CA VAL A 89 7.39 -25.50 22.71
C VAL A 89 7.04 -24.32 21.81
N LEU A 90 6.31 -24.57 20.72
CA LEU A 90 5.88 -23.53 19.79
C LEU A 90 4.99 -22.48 20.47
N ARG A 91 4.13 -22.90 21.40
CA ARG A 91 3.30 -21.99 22.19
C ARG A 91 4.14 -21.08 23.08
N ARG A 92 5.20 -21.60 23.71
CA ARG A 92 6.14 -20.79 24.54
C ARG A 92 6.96 -19.84 23.68
N VAL A 93 7.40 -20.27 22.50
CA VAL A 93 8.16 -19.42 21.58
C VAL A 93 7.31 -18.24 21.08
N ARG A 94 6.09 -18.53 20.62
CA ARG A 94 5.19 -17.52 20.06
C ARG A 94 4.65 -16.58 21.14
N GLY A 95 4.91 -15.30 21.00
CA GLY A 95 4.52 -14.25 21.93
C GLY A 95 5.56 -13.95 23.03
N GLN A 96 6.45 -14.90 23.38
CA GLN A 96 7.55 -14.65 24.33
C GLN A 96 8.88 -14.41 23.64
N LYS A 97 9.27 -15.30 22.70
CA LYS A 97 10.55 -15.21 22.00
C LYS A 97 10.41 -14.50 20.66
N VAL A 98 9.30 -14.76 19.96
CA VAL A 98 9.00 -14.15 18.67
C VAL A 98 7.59 -13.60 18.64
N ALA A 99 7.43 -12.38 18.10
CA ALA A 99 6.15 -11.72 17.88
C ALA A 99 5.97 -11.35 16.41
N TYR A 100 4.72 -11.17 15.99
CA TYR A 100 4.36 -10.84 14.62
C TYR A 100 3.44 -9.63 14.57
N VAL A 101 3.81 -8.67 13.75
CA VAL A 101 3.01 -7.48 13.42
C VAL A 101 2.46 -7.66 12.02
N ALA A 102 1.15 -7.85 11.92
CA ALA A 102 0.48 -8.16 10.65
C ALA A 102 0.32 -6.93 9.75
N GLN A 103 0.15 -7.15 8.47
CA GLN A 103 -0.09 -6.11 7.46
C GLN A 103 -1.35 -5.27 7.77
N SER A 104 -2.42 -5.89 8.22
CA SER A 104 -3.69 -5.23 8.55
C SER A 104 -3.98 -5.32 10.03
N ALA A 105 -3.82 -4.21 10.74
CA ALA A 105 -4.21 -4.10 12.15
C ALA A 105 -5.73 -4.31 12.35
N ALA A 106 -6.55 -3.82 11.43
CA ALA A 106 -8.01 -4.01 11.49
C ALA A 106 -8.42 -5.49 11.41
N ALA A 107 -7.67 -6.31 10.69
CA ALA A 107 -7.91 -7.76 10.61
C ALA A 107 -7.31 -8.52 11.80
N ALA A 108 -6.29 -7.97 12.46
CA ALA A 108 -5.60 -8.61 13.58
C ALA A 108 -6.37 -8.47 14.90
N PHE A 109 -7.04 -7.34 15.11
CA PHE A 109 -7.81 -7.09 16.33
C PHE A 109 -9.23 -7.65 16.25
N ASN A 110 -9.70 -8.20 17.36
CA ASN A 110 -11.11 -8.56 17.53
C ASN A 110 -11.95 -7.31 17.84
N PRO A 111 -12.90 -6.91 16.96
CA PRO A 111 -13.68 -5.68 17.15
C PRO A 111 -14.60 -5.69 18.37
N ALA A 112 -14.91 -6.87 18.94
CA ALA A 112 -15.76 -7.02 20.12
C ALA A 112 -15.00 -6.82 21.46
N HIS A 113 -13.68 -6.67 21.42
CA HIS A 113 -12.85 -6.50 22.62
C HIS A 113 -12.10 -5.17 22.62
N LYS A 114 -11.99 -4.57 23.81
CA LYS A 114 -11.17 -3.38 24.03
C LYS A 114 -9.70 -3.66 23.72
N LEU A 115 -8.99 -2.63 23.24
CA LEU A 115 -7.58 -2.75 22.83
C LEU A 115 -6.68 -3.23 23.98
N LEU A 116 -6.86 -2.69 25.19
CA LEU A 116 -6.05 -3.08 26.34
C LEU A 116 -6.15 -4.57 26.66
N LYS A 117 -7.35 -5.16 26.60
CA LYS A 117 -7.55 -6.59 26.85
C LYS A 117 -6.70 -7.43 25.90
N GLN A 118 -6.64 -7.03 24.64
CA GLN A 118 -5.93 -7.75 23.60
C GLN A 118 -4.41 -7.56 23.73
N VAL A 119 -3.96 -6.35 24.05
CA VAL A 119 -2.53 -6.06 24.31
C VAL A 119 -2.00 -6.84 25.52
N LEU A 120 -2.82 -7.02 26.55
CA LEU A 120 -2.44 -7.77 27.75
C LEU A 120 -2.50 -9.30 27.57
N GLU A 121 -3.09 -9.79 26.49
CA GLU A 121 -3.35 -11.22 26.31
C GLU A 121 -2.08 -12.05 26.34
N VAL A 122 -1.01 -11.60 25.66
CA VAL A 122 0.29 -12.30 25.62
C VAL A 122 0.91 -12.42 26.99
N THR A 123 0.87 -11.35 27.81
CA THR A 123 1.44 -11.35 29.17
C THR A 123 0.63 -12.23 30.11
N ASN A 124 -0.71 -12.29 29.92
CA ASN A 124 -1.61 -13.13 30.71
C ASN A 124 -1.46 -14.63 30.37
N ILE A 125 -1.40 -14.98 29.07
CA ILE A 125 -1.23 -16.35 28.61
C ILE A 125 0.07 -16.95 29.14
N HIS A 126 1.15 -16.16 29.08
CA HIS A 126 2.48 -16.63 29.47
C HIS A 126 2.84 -16.35 30.92
N ARG A 127 1.95 -15.72 31.68
CA ARG A 127 2.13 -15.37 33.11
C ARG A 127 3.49 -14.70 33.42
N GLN A 128 3.90 -13.80 32.53
CA GLN A 128 5.22 -13.15 32.62
C GLN A 128 5.35 -12.16 33.77
N VAL A 129 4.25 -11.49 34.10
CA VAL A 129 4.15 -10.47 35.14
C VAL A 129 2.75 -10.49 35.75
N ASP A 130 2.58 -9.89 36.95
CA ASP A 130 1.26 -9.70 37.51
C ASP A 130 0.41 -8.69 36.72
N GLY A 131 -0.91 -8.67 36.96
CA GLY A 131 -1.84 -7.85 36.18
C GLY A 131 -1.57 -6.34 36.29
N ALA A 132 -1.09 -5.85 37.44
CA ALA A 132 -0.78 -4.44 37.66
C ALA A 132 0.47 -4.03 36.85
N GLN A 133 1.50 -4.86 36.88
CA GLN A 133 2.71 -4.64 36.09
C GLN A 133 2.45 -4.75 34.59
N ALA A 134 1.60 -5.71 34.17
CA ALA A 134 1.18 -5.82 32.76
C ALA A 134 0.46 -4.56 32.28
N MET A 135 -0.46 -4.01 33.10
CA MET A 135 -1.17 -2.76 32.83
C MET A 135 -0.19 -1.59 32.67
N GLN A 136 0.72 -1.38 33.64
CA GLN A 136 1.72 -0.32 33.57
C GLN A 136 2.60 -0.44 32.32
N ARG A 137 2.98 -1.67 31.95
CA ARG A 137 3.76 -1.96 30.73
C ARG A 137 2.99 -1.55 29.48
N ALA A 138 1.70 -1.90 29.37
CA ALA A 138 0.86 -1.55 28.25
C ALA A 138 0.70 -0.02 28.11
N VAL A 139 0.40 0.69 29.21
CA VAL A 139 0.31 2.16 29.22
C VAL A 139 1.63 2.81 28.78
N LYS A 140 2.77 2.32 29.31
CA LYS A 140 4.09 2.80 28.90
C LYS A 140 4.35 2.57 27.40
N LEU A 141 3.96 1.40 26.86
CA LEU A 141 4.08 1.11 25.43
C LEU A 141 3.18 2.02 24.60
N PHE A 142 1.94 2.26 25.01
CA PHE A 142 1.06 3.22 24.33
C PHE A 142 1.67 4.63 24.30
N GLY A 143 2.26 5.09 25.40
CA GLY A 143 2.98 6.38 25.43
C GLY A 143 4.18 6.39 24.48
N ARG A 144 4.99 5.34 24.47
CA ARG A 144 6.14 5.21 23.53
C ARG A 144 5.70 5.14 22.07
N MET A 145 4.54 4.55 21.78
CA MET A 145 3.95 4.52 20.44
C MET A 145 3.29 5.87 20.05
N GLY A 146 3.44 6.93 20.85
CA GLY A 146 2.86 8.25 20.57
C GLY A 146 1.32 8.24 20.52
N LEU A 147 0.68 7.32 21.23
CA LEU A 147 -0.78 7.27 21.34
C LEU A 147 -1.24 8.30 22.39
N GLN A 148 -2.21 9.14 21.98
CA GLN A 148 -2.75 10.18 22.87
C GLN A 148 -3.47 9.55 24.07
N ASN A 149 -3.34 10.16 25.24
CA ASN A 149 -3.95 9.70 26.49
C ASN A 149 -3.68 8.21 26.76
N PRO A 150 -2.41 7.77 26.87
CA PRO A 150 -2.02 6.36 26.91
C PRO A 150 -2.69 5.58 28.05
N GLU A 151 -3.05 6.23 29.16
CA GLU A 151 -3.72 5.63 30.32
C GLU A 151 -5.15 5.19 29.99
N THR A 152 -5.85 5.92 29.11
CA THR A 152 -7.25 5.64 28.73
C THR A 152 -7.37 5.06 27.33
N PHE A 153 -6.35 5.20 26.48
CA PHE A 153 -6.37 4.75 25.09
C PHE A 153 -6.84 3.30 24.93
N GLY A 154 -6.34 2.42 25.79
CA GLY A 154 -6.67 1.00 25.77
C GLY A 154 -8.14 0.66 26.07
N GLN A 155 -8.95 1.64 26.53
CA GLN A 155 -10.39 1.46 26.78
C GLN A 155 -11.22 1.56 25.50
N ASN A 156 -10.64 2.06 24.40
CA ASN A 156 -11.31 2.11 23.11
C ASN A 156 -11.43 0.72 22.48
N TYR A 157 -12.44 0.57 21.62
CA TYR A 157 -12.56 -0.55 20.70
C TYR A 157 -11.78 -0.28 19.39
N PRO A 158 -11.40 -1.31 18.62
CA PRO A 158 -10.66 -1.13 17.36
C PRO A 158 -11.31 -0.17 16.36
N HIS A 159 -12.63 -0.12 16.29
CA HIS A 159 -13.39 0.74 15.38
C HIS A 159 -13.52 2.21 15.82
N GLU A 160 -13.10 2.54 17.05
CA GLU A 160 -13.14 3.90 17.60
C GLU A 160 -11.86 4.69 17.38
N VAL A 161 -10.82 4.05 16.84
CA VAL A 161 -9.49 4.64 16.63
C VAL A 161 -9.12 4.67 15.15
N SER A 162 -8.20 5.57 14.76
CA SER A 162 -7.72 5.64 13.37
C SER A 162 -6.85 4.43 13.00
N GLY A 163 -6.68 4.17 11.69
CA GLY A 163 -5.83 3.09 11.19
C GLY A 163 -4.39 3.18 11.71
N GLY A 164 -3.80 4.37 11.72
CA GLY A 164 -2.46 4.59 12.26
C GLY A 164 -2.36 4.37 13.77
N GLN A 165 -3.38 4.76 14.53
CA GLN A 165 -3.45 4.47 15.97
C GLN A 165 -3.58 2.96 16.22
N LEU A 166 -4.38 2.27 15.42
CA LEU A 166 -4.57 0.83 15.52
C LEU A 166 -3.28 0.07 15.17
N GLN A 167 -2.55 0.52 14.15
CA GLN A 167 -1.25 -0.04 13.77
C GLN A 167 -0.21 0.12 14.88
N ARG A 168 -0.14 1.29 15.50
CA ARG A 168 0.72 1.56 16.67
C ARG A 168 0.32 0.72 17.88
N ALA A 169 -0.97 0.52 18.11
CA ALA A 169 -1.47 -0.37 19.16
C ALA A 169 -1.09 -1.83 18.90
N MET A 170 -1.09 -2.29 17.64
CA MET A 170 -0.65 -3.64 17.27
C MET A 170 0.86 -3.82 17.51
N THR A 171 1.67 -2.83 17.21
CA THR A 171 3.09 -2.83 17.55
C THR A 171 3.31 -2.88 19.06
N ALA A 172 2.54 -2.10 19.84
CA ALA A 172 2.56 -2.18 21.32
C ALA A 172 2.18 -3.58 21.82
N MET A 173 1.18 -4.22 21.21
CA MET A 173 0.77 -5.60 21.53
C MET A 173 1.89 -6.60 21.27
N ALA A 174 2.58 -6.50 20.14
CA ALA A 174 3.72 -7.36 19.81
C ALA A 174 4.87 -7.19 20.82
N LEU A 175 5.14 -5.96 21.26
CA LEU A 175 6.19 -5.62 22.22
C LEU A 175 5.84 -5.95 23.68
N ALA A 176 4.57 -6.15 24.00
CA ALA A 176 4.13 -6.41 25.39
C ALA A 176 4.80 -7.65 25.99
N GLY A 177 5.07 -8.67 25.18
CA GLY A 177 5.77 -9.89 25.55
C GLY A 177 7.30 -9.74 25.71
N ARG A 178 7.89 -8.60 25.32
CA ARG A 178 9.36 -8.39 25.21
C ARG A 178 10.04 -9.50 24.40
N PRO A 179 9.64 -9.68 23.14
CA PRO A 179 10.23 -10.73 22.31
C PRO A 179 11.69 -10.44 21.97
N ASP A 180 12.48 -11.51 21.77
CA ASP A 180 13.85 -11.42 21.23
C ASP A 180 13.84 -11.07 19.72
N LEU A 181 12.79 -11.50 18.98
CA LEU A 181 12.58 -11.29 17.55
C LEU A 181 11.19 -10.73 17.26
N ILE A 182 11.09 -9.74 16.40
CA ILE A 182 9.81 -9.27 15.85
C ILE A 182 9.80 -9.41 14.33
N VAL A 183 8.73 -9.98 13.80
CA VAL A 183 8.46 -10.00 12.36
C VAL A 183 7.43 -8.91 12.05
N PHE A 184 7.84 -7.89 11.31
CA PHE A 184 6.97 -6.85 10.77
C PHE A 184 6.61 -7.20 9.34
N ASP A 185 5.32 -7.47 9.08
CA ASP A 185 4.82 -7.76 7.74
C ASP A 185 4.07 -6.54 7.20
N GLU A 186 4.76 -5.71 6.44
CA GLU A 186 4.27 -4.46 5.85
C GLU A 186 3.58 -3.52 6.87
N PRO A 187 4.21 -3.18 7.99
CA PRO A 187 3.55 -2.51 9.11
C PRO A 187 3.10 -1.07 8.80
N THR A 188 3.51 -0.48 7.69
CA THR A 188 3.23 0.92 7.35
C THR A 188 2.47 1.09 6.03
N THR A 189 2.18 0.03 5.28
CA THR A 189 1.58 0.09 3.93
C THR A 189 0.20 0.76 3.89
N ALA A 190 -0.58 0.65 4.96
CA ALA A 190 -1.93 1.26 5.04
C ALA A 190 -1.94 2.68 5.64
N LEU A 191 -0.77 3.28 5.84
CA LEU A 191 -0.61 4.61 6.44
C LEU A 191 -0.32 5.65 5.37
N ASP A 192 -0.78 6.89 5.61
CA ASP A 192 -0.32 8.04 4.85
C ASP A 192 1.15 8.35 5.16
N VAL A 193 1.80 9.07 4.26
CA VAL A 193 3.26 9.29 4.31
C VAL A 193 3.74 9.99 5.58
N THR A 194 2.94 10.88 6.17
CA THR A 194 3.31 11.60 7.40
C THR A 194 3.21 10.71 8.62
N THR A 195 2.11 9.98 8.76
CA THR A 195 1.92 8.97 9.83
C THR A 195 2.92 7.82 9.69
N GLN A 196 3.28 7.43 8.46
CA GLN A 196 4.27 6.39 8.17
C GLN A 196 5.63 6.70 8.80
N ILE A 197 6.12 7.94 8.62
CA ILE A 197 7.40 8.36 9.21
C ILE A 197 7.38 8.28 10.73
N ASP A 198 6.34 8.79 11.35
CA ASP A 198 6.22 8.81 12.81
C ASP A 198 6.22 7.39 13.38
N VAL A 199 5.46 6.48 12.75
CA VAL A 199 5.44 5.06 13.13
C VAL A 199 6.80 4.41 12.91
N LEU A 200 7.48 4.72 11.79
CA LEU A 200 8.78 4.17 11.46
C LEU A 200 9.86 4.61 12.44
N ALA A 201 9.88 5.90 12.82
CA ALA A 201 10.80 6.45 13.80
C ALA A 201 10.61 5.79 15.18
N ILE A 202 9.35 5.63 15.60
CA ILE A 202 9.00 4.97 16.86
C ILE A 202 9.41 3.49 16.85
N ILE A 203 9.13 2.76 15.77
CA ILE A 203 9.51 1.35 15.63
C ILE A 203 11.04 1.22 15.75
N LYS A 204 11.79 2.04 15.03
CA LYS A 204 13.26 2.04 15.04
C LYS A 204 13.80 2.31 16.44
N GLU A 205 13.36 3.38 17.10
CA GLU A 205 13.77 3.74 18.46
C GLU A 205 13.51 2.61 19.47
N VAL A 206 12.32 1.98 19.39
CA VAL A 206 11.95 0.92 20.32
C VAL A 206 12.74 -0.37 20.09
N ILE A 207 13.03 -0.73 18.84
CA ILE A 207 13.88 -1.88 18.49
C ILE A 207 15.28 -1.66 19.04
N GLU A 208 15.88 -0.48 18.79
CA GLU A 208 17.22 -0.12 19.28
C GLU A 208 17.28 -0.14 20.81
N ASP A 209 16.34 0.48 21.50
CA ASP A 209 16.29 0.55 22.97
C ASP A 209 16.10 -0.81 23.66
N LEU A 210 15.36 -1.72 23.06
CA LEU A 210 15.10 -3.05 23.63
C LEU A 210 16.15 -4.08 23.20
N GLY A 211 17.00 -3.75 22.23
CA GLY A 211 17.94 -4.69 21.63
C GLY A 211 17.26 -5.89 20.97
N THR A 212 16.01 -5.69 20.50
CA THR A 212 15.21 -6.73 19.84
C THR A 212 15.66 -6.87 18.40
N ALA A 213 15.84 -8.11 17.90
CA ALA A 213 16.08 -8.34 16.49
C ALA A 213 14.78 -8.22 15.68
N ALA A 214 14.87 -7.85 14.39
CA ALA A 214 13.68 -7.74 13.58
C ALA A 214 13.87 -8.26 12.15
N ILE A 215 12.81 -8.91 11.63
CA ILE A 215 12.60 -9.13 10.21
C ILE A 215 11.59 -8.09 9.74
N TYR A 216 12.00 -7.19 8.86
CA TYR A 216 11.15 -6.12 8.34
C TYR A 216 10.78 -6.38 6.88
N ILE A 217 9.54 -6.79 6.63
CA ILE A 217 9.02 -7.10 5.30
C ILE A 217 8.33 -5.87 4.75
N THR A 218 8.75 -5.40 3.59
CA THR A 218 8.11 -4.31 2.87
C THR A 218 8.43 -4.37 1.38
N HIS A 219 7.61 -3.72 0.58
CA HIS A 219 7.89 -3.43 -0.81
C HIS A 219 8.45 -2.02 -1.00
N ASP A 220 8.47 -1.17 0.04
CA ASP A 220 9.00 0.19 -0.02
C ASP A 220 10.50 0.22 0.32
N LEU A 221 11.32 0.43 -0.72
CA LEU A 221 12.78 0.52 -0.62
C LEU A 221 13.25 1.73 0.19
N GLY A 222 12.51 2.84 0.16
CA GLY A 222 12.80 4.00 0.98
C GLY A 222 12.63 3.70 2.47
N VAL A 223 11.59 2.93 2.81
CA VAL A 223 11.31 2.50 4.18
C VAL A 223 12.36 1.52 4.68
N VAL A 224 12.65 0.45 3.91
CA VAL A 224 13.62 -0.56 4.34
C VAL A 224 15.00 0.03 4.54
N ALA A 225 15.40 1.02 3.72
CA ALA A 225 16.67 1.74 3.84
C ALA A 225 16.84 2.49 5.17
N GLN A 226 15.74 2.80 5.88
CA GLN A 226 15.78 3.53 7.15
C GLN A 226 15.90 2.62 8.36
N VAL A 227 15.42 1.38 8.28
CA VAL A 227 15.30 0.50 9.45
C VAL A 227 16.23 -0.69 9.42
N SER A 228 16.70 -1.13 8.24
CA SER A 228 17.43 -2.38 8.11
C SER A 228 18.95 -2.19 8.10
N ASP A 229 19.67 -3.08 8.77
CA ASP A 229 21.13 -3.18 8.70
C ASP A 229 21.57 -3.92 7.43
N ARG A 230 20.81 -4.96 7.05
CA ARG A 230 21.01 -5.75 5.84
C ARG A 230 19.68 -5.90 5.11
N ILE A 231 19.75 -6.08 3.79
CA ILE A 231 18.58 -6.33 2.95
C ILE A 231 18.78 -7.65 2.21
N LYS A 232 17.77 -8.51 2.28
CA LYS A 232 17.65 -9.74 1.48
C LYS A 232 16.55 -9.54 0.42
N VAL A 233 16.90 -9.81 -0.82
CA VAL A 233 16.01 -9.72 -1.98
C VAL A 233 15.51 -11.10 -2.34
N LEU A 234 14.20 -11.27 -2.39
CA LEU A 234 13.54 -12.53 -2.77
C LEU A 234 12.79 -12.39 -4.09
N ARG A 235 12.83 -13.44 -4.92
CA ARG A 235 12.05 -13.56 -6.15
C ARG A 235 11.63 -14.99 -6.39
N HIS A 236 10.33 -15.24 -6.64
CA HIS A 236 9.79 -16.57 -6.95
C HIS A 236 10.18 -17.68 -5.94
N GLY A 237 10.28 -17.33 -4.66
CA GLY A 237 10.63 -18.26 -3.59
C GLY A 237 12.11 -18.54 -3.43
N GLU A 238 12.97 -17.83 -4.13
CA GLU A 238 14.43 -17.97 -4.10
C GLU A 238 15.10 -16.67 -3.62
N GLU A 239 16.28 -16.79 -3.02
CA GLU A 239 17.14 -15.66 -2.73
C GLU A 239 17.78 -15.15 -4.03
N VAL A 240 17.72 -13.84 -4.26
CA VAL A 240 18.40 -13.18 -5.38
C VAL A 240 19.71 -12.58 -4.91
N GLU A 241 19.67 -11.86 -3.78
CA GLU A 241 20.83 -11.11 -3.29
C GLU A 241 20.64 -10.75 -1.80
N GLU A 242 21.72 -10.76 -1.04
CA GLU A 242 21.76 -10.20 0.31
C GLU A 242 23.04 -9.41 0.53
N GLN A 243 22.89 -8.17 1.03
CA GLN A 243 24.00 -7.27 1.35
C GLN A 243 23.68 -6.37 2.54
N ALA A 244 24.71 -5.69 3.08
CA ALA A 244 24.50 -4.54 3.96
C ALA A 244 23.67 -3.48 3.23
N THR A 245 22.76 -2.81 3.95
CA THR A 245 21.80 -1.86 3.34
C THR A 245 22.48 -0.79 2.49
N ALA A 246 23.57 -0.19 3.00
CA ALA A 246 24.29 0.86 2.27
C ALA A 246 24.92 0.35 0.98
N ASP A 247 25.48 -0.87 1.00
CA ASP A 247 26.15 -1.48 -0.15
C ASP A 247 25.14 -1.89 -1.22
N LEU A 248 24.01 -2.50 -0.84
CA LEU A 248 22.95 -2.88 -1.77
C LEU A 248 22.35 -1.66 -2.49
N LEU A 249 22.17 -0.54 -1.76
CA LEU A 249 21.65 0.70 -2.36
C LEU A 249 22.64 1.37 -3.31
N ALA A 250 23.95 1.26 -3.03
CA ALA A 250 25.00 1.88 -3.85
C ALA A 250 25.45 0.98 -5.02
N HIS A 251 25.58 -0.31 -4.77
CA HIS A 251 26.23 -1.27 -5.69
C HIS A 251 25.45 -2.61 -5.77
N PRO A 252 24.20 -2.63 -6.24
CA PRO A 252 23.45 -3.87 -6.42
C PRO A 252 24.13 -4.77 -7.45
N HIS A 253 24.32 -6.04 -7.12
CA HIS A 253 25.01 -7.00 -7.99
C HIS A 253 24.08 -7.61 -9.04
N GLN A 254 22.82 -7.84 -8.69
CA GLN A 254 21.85 -8.52 -9.53
C GLN A 254 21.01 -7.53 -10.35
N ASP A 255 20.69 -7.90 -11.59
CA ASP A 255 19.86 -7.07 -12.49
C ASP A 255 18.48 -6.80 -11.90
N TYR A 256 17.86 -7.81 -11.30
CA TYR A 256 16.57 -7.66 -10.66
C TYR A 256 16.59 -6.63 -9.51
N THR A 257 17.63 -6.63 -8.69
CA THR A 257 17.81 -5.63 -7.62
C THR A 257 18.04 -4.24 -8.21
N ARG A 258 18.81 -4.13 -9.30
CA ARG A 258 18.97 -2.87 -10.03
C ARG A 258 17.65 -2.33 -10.58
N ASP A 259 16.83 -3.20 -11.15
CA ASP A 259 15.52 -2.83 -11.66
C ASP A 259 14.60 -2.31 -10.55
N LEU A 260 14.52 -3.02 -9.39
CA LEU A 260 13.78 -2.57 -8.22
C LEU A 260 14.20 -1.17 -7.74
N LEU A 261 15.51 -0.89 -7.69
CA LEU A 261 16.05 0.38 -7.24
C LEU A 261 15.83 1.52 -8.27
N ASN A 262 15.80 1.21 -9.57
CA ASN A 262 15.66 2.18 -10.64
C ASN A 262 14.22 2.63 -10.89
N VAL A 263 13.21 1.89 -10.44
CA VAL A 263 11.78 2.23 -10.57
C VAL A 263 11.48 3.67 -10.15
N ARG A 264 12.12 4.18 -9.10
CA ARG A 264 11.87 5.54 -8.55
C ARG A 264 12.80 6.63 -9.11
N ARG A 265 13.71 6.35 -10.05
CA ARG A 265 14.77 7.31 -10.48
C ARG A 265 14.48 8.09 -11.75
N LYS A 266 13.42 7.80 -12.52
CA LYS A 266 13.16 8.47 -13.80
C LYS A 266 12.08 9.56 -13.68
N PRO A 267 12.43 10.86 -13.57
CA PRO A 267 11.47 11.94 -13.78
C PRO A 267 11.03 11.99 -15.23
N ALA A 268 9.75 12.24 -15.50
CA ALA A 268 9.26 12.50 -16.84
C ALA A 268 9.61 13.93 -17.26
N GLU A 269 10.08 14.10 -18.49
CA GLU A 269 10.23 15.43 -19.09
C GLU A 269 8.85 16.06 -19.31
N PRO A 270 8.66 17.35 -19.01
CA PRO A 270 7.40 18.03 -19.23
C PRO A 270 7.12 18.21 -20.72
N ASP A 271 5.94 17.79 -21.18
CA ASP A 271 5.47 18.08 -22.53
C ASP A 271 4.86 19.51 -22.54
N THR A 272 5.60 20.45 -23.13
CA THR A 272 5.27 21.89 -23.17
C THR A 272 4.25 22.27 -24.25
N SER A 273 3.73 21.34 -25.05
CA SER A 273 2.91 21.62 -26.24
C SER A 273 1.39 21.60 -26.01
N ARG A 274 0.89 21.69 -24.76
CA ARG A 274 -0.49 21.39 -24.41
C ARG A 274 -1.43 22.58 -24.42
N ALA A 275 -2.63 22.39 -25.00
CA ALA A 275 -3.65 23.43 -25.13
C ALA A 275 -4.26 23.84 -23.77
N ASP A 276 -4.55 25.12 -23.62
CA ASP A 276 -5.06 25.73 -22.37
C ASP A 276 -6.58 25.51 -22.13
N ASN A 277 -7.22 24.63 -22.91
CA ASN A 277 -8.66 24.41 -22.85
C ASN A 277 -9.04 23.44 -21.73
N ALA A 278 -9.70 23.95 -20.68
CA ALA A 278 -10.26 23.14 -19.61
C ALA A 278 -11.42 22.27 -20.12
N ILE A 279 -11.36 20.95 -19.88
CA ILE A 279 -12.45 20.02 -20.20
C ILE A 279 -13.37 19.76 -19.00
N LEU A 280 -12.85 19.88 -17.78
CA LEU A 280 -13.60 19.81 -16.53
C LEU A 280 -13.25 21.04 -15.69
N GLN A 281 -14.27 21.71 -15.15
CA GLN A 281 -14.08 22.85 -14.27
C GLN A 281 -15.03 22.73 -13.08
N LEU A 282 -14.46 22.86 -11.89
CA LEU A 282 -15.15 22.90 -10.61
C LEU A 282 -15.01 24.30 -10.01
N SER A 283 -16.10 24.87 -9.50
CA SER A 283 -16.12 26.19 -8.88
C SER A 283 -16.86 26.14 -7.54
N ASN A 284 -16.13 26.38 -6.45
CA ASN A 284 -16.61 26.43 -5.06
C ASN A 284 -17.44 25.19 -4.65
N ILE A 285 -16.99 24.01 -5.05
CA ILE A 285 -17.67 22.75 -4.76
C ILE A 285 -17.63 22.47 -3.26
N ASN A 286 -18.82 22.23 -2.72
CA ASN A 286 -19.05 21.76 -1.36
C ASN A 286 -19.75 20.40 -1.41
N ALA A 287 -19.40 19.46 -0.51
CA ALA A 287 -20.05 18.16 -0.42
C ALA A 287 -20.08 17.61 1.00
N ALA A 288 -21.12 16.82 1.30
CA ALA A 288 -21.35 16.26 2.62
C ALA A 288 -21.89 14.82 2.56
N TYR A 289 -21.58 14.02 3.56
CA TYR A 289 -22.25 12.75 3.84
C TYR A 289 -23.28 12.99 4.97
N GLY A 290 -24.56 13.02 4.63
CA GLY A 290 -25.60 13.42 5.57
C GLY A 290 -25.37 14.85 6.09
N THR A 291 -25.17 15.00 7.38
CA THR A 291 -24.90 16.32 8.02
C THR A 291 -23.42 16.67 8.08
N LYS A 292 -22.51 15.72 7.81
CA LYS A 292 -21.08 15.93 7.93
C LYS A 292 -20.50 16.46 6.63
N GLN A 293 -20.16 17.74 6.57
CA GLN A 293 -19.45 18.32 5.44
C GLN A 293 -18.03 17.79 5.38
N VAL A 294 -17.57 17.44 4.16
CA VAL A 294 -16.27 16.83 3.88
C VAL A 294 -15.47 17.62 2.85
N LEU A 295 -16.11 18.29 1.90
CA LEU A 295 -15.43 19.17 0.94
C LEU A 295 -15.90 20.61 1.14
N PHE A 296 -14.95 21.53 1.09
CA PHE A 296 -15.13 22.95 1.36
C PHE A 296 -14.52 23.80 0.24
N ASP A 297 -15.36 24.46 -0.55
CA ASP A 297 -14.99 25.47 -1.57
C ASP A 297 -13.92 25.01 -2.56
N ILE A 298 -14.04 23.77 -3.05
CA ILE A 298 -13.08 23.17 -4.00
C ILE A 298 -13.25 23.80 -5.37
N SER A 299 -12.18 24.44 -5.87
CA SER A 299 -12.12 25.01 -7.22
C SER A 299 -10.88 24.50 -7.94
N LEU A 300 -11.05 23.81 -9.05
CA LEU A 300 -9.96 23.27 -9.88
C LEU A 300 -10.40 23.10 -11.34
N SER A 301 -9.43 22.91 -12.21
CA SER A 301 -9.67 22.62 -13.62
C SER A 301 -8.78 21.49 -14.13
N LEU A 302 -9.33 20.66 -15.04
CA LEU A 302 -8.57 19.68 -15.80
C LEU A 302 -8.48 20.14 -17.25
N LYS A 303 -7.28 20.25 -17.77
CA LYS A 303 -7.03 20.60 -19.18
C LYS A 303 -7.11 19.36 -20.06
N LYS A 304 -7.40 19.57 -21.35
CA LYS A 304 -7.48 18.48 -22.32
C LYS A 304 -6.12 17.81 -22.53
N ARG A 305 -6.09 16.48 -22.49
CA ARG A 305 -4.88 15.66 -22.68
C ARG A 305 -3.80 15.89 -21.62
N THR A 306 -4.17 16.37 -20.44
CA THR A 306 -3.26 16.54 -19.32
C THR A 306 -3.55 15.58 -18.18
N ASN A 307 -2.60 15.47 -17.27
CA ASN A 307 -2.67 14.68 -16.06
C ASN A 307 -2.71 15.61 -14.84
N LEU A 308 -3.86 15.66 -14.17
CA LEU A 308 -4.01 16.35 -12.89
C LEU A 308 -3.78 15.35 -11.76
N ALA A 309 -2.77 15.59 -10.91
CA ALA A 309 -2.62 14.82 -9.68
C ALA A 309 -3.33 15.51 -8.52
N ILE A 310 -4.10 14.76 -7.74
CA ILE A 310 -4.71 15.20 -6.48
C ILE A 310 -4.04 14.43 -5.35
N VAL A 311 -3.31 15.15 -4.50
CA VAL A 311 -2.47 14.58 -3.42
C VAL A 311 -2.91 15.05 -2.05
N GLY A 312 -2.53 14.32 -1.00
CA GLY A 312 -2.81 14.65 0.40
C GLY A 312 -2.92 13.38 1.25
N GLU A 313 -3.00 13.53 2.55
CA GLU A 313 -3.14 12.42 3.51
C GLU A 313 -4.45 11.65 3.36
N SER A 314 -4.52 10.48 3.99
CA SER A 314 -5.76 9.72 4.11
C SER A 314 -6.82 10.57 4.84
N GLY A 315 -8.05 10.60 4.29
CA GLY A 315 -9.12 11.44 4.85
C GLY A 315 -9.10 12.91 4.42
N SER A 316 -8.16 13.38 3.59
CA SER A 316 -8.15 14.77 3.08
C SER A 316 -9.27 15.10 2.10
N GLY A 317 -10.09 14.12 1.67
CA GLY A 317 -11.24 14.34 0.81
C GLY A 317 -11.07 13.94 -0.66
N LYS A 318 -9.91 13.43 -1.08
CA LYS A 318 -9.59 13.08 -2.48
C LYS A 318 -10.58 12.13 -3.14
N SER A 319 -10.83 10.98 -2.54
CA SER A 319 -11.79 10.00 -3.07
C SER A 319 -13.24 10.50 -2.97
N THR A 320 -13.54 11.42 -2.03
CA THR A 320 -14.84 12.11 -1.99
C THR A 320 -14.97 13.04 -3.18
N LEU A 321 -13.92 13.78 -3.54
CA LEU A 321 -13.89 14.64 -4.72
C LEU A 321 -14.08 13.82 -6.01
N ALA A 322 -13.43 12.66 -6.14
CA ALA A 322 -13.68 11.76 -7.26
C ALA A 322 -15.15 11.32 -7.36
N ARG A 323 -15.78 10.97 -6.23
CA ARG A 323 -17.20 10.60 -6.19
C ARG A 323 -18.13 11.75 -6.56
N VAL A 324 -17.75 13.00 -6.22
CA VAL A 324 -18.49 14.19 -6.66
C VAL A 324 -18.33 14.39 -8.16
N ILE A 325 -17.12 14.32 -8.71
CA ILE A 325 -16.86 14.48 -10.14
C ILE A 325 -17.65 13.44 -10.96
N ILE A 326 -17.66 12.17 -10.54
CA ILE A 326 -18.38 11.12 -11.26
C ILE A 326 -19.90 11.14 -11.00
N GLY A 327 -20.38 11.92 -10.00
CA GLY A 327 -21.80 12.09 -9.67
C GLY A 327 -22.38 11.04 -8.72
N PHE A 328 -21.54 10.26 -8.03
CA PHE A 328 -21.97 9.31 -6.99
C PHE A 328 -22.32 10.01 -5.68
N LEU A 329 -21.70 11.16 -5.41
CA LEU A 329 -22.03 12.03 -4.31
C LEU A 329 -22.41 13.39 -4.88
N PRO A 330 -23.69 13.82 -4.81
CA PRO A 330 -24.07 15.16 -5.26
C PRO A 330 -23.38 16.24 -4.42
N GLN A 331 -22.86 17.29 -5.08
CA GLN A 331 -22.39 18.47 -4.37
C GLN A 331 -23.56 19.18 -3.66
N THR A 332 -23.28 19.80 -2.52
CA THR A 332 -24.23 20.60 -1.73
C THR A 332 -24.17 22.08 -2.10
N GLY A 333 -23.12 22.52 -2.80
CA GLY A 333 -22.93 23.89 -3.29
C GLY A 333 -21.87 23.93 -4.37
N GLY A 334 -21.79 25.06 -5.07
CA GLY A 334 -20.88 25.27 -6.19
C GLY A 334 -21.44 24.78 -7.54
N THR A 335 -20.61 24.89 -8.58
CA THR A 335 -20.97 24.49 -9.95
C THR A 335 -19.88 23.65 -10.58
N MET A 336 -20.29 22.74 -11.45
CA MET A 336 -19.37 21.88 -12.22
C MET A 336 -19.77 21.96 -13.71
N SER A 337 -18.76 22.13 -14.56
CA SER A 337 -18.97 22.08 -16.01
C SER A 337 -18.02 21.10 -16.68
N TYR A 338 -18.50 20.48 -17.76
CA TYR A 338 -17.74 19.54 -18.57
C TYR A 338 -17.84 19.93 -20.04
N LEU A 339 -16.71 20.10 -20.73
CA LEU A 339 -16.64 20.63 -22.10
C LEU A 339 -17.44 21.95 -22.28
N GLY A 340 -17.40 22.83 -21.27
CA GLY A 340 -18.10 24.11 -21.26
C GLY A 340 -19.60 24.05 -20.92
N ASN A 341 -20.17 22.84 -20.75
CA ASN A 341 -21.59 22.66 -20.41
C ASN A 341 -21.77 22.35 -18.92
N PRO A 342 -22.83 22.87 -18.27
CA PRO A 342 -23.11 22.51 -16.88
C PRO A 342 -23.29 20.99 -16.72
N LEU A 343 -22.63 20.40 -15.74
CA LEU A 343 -22.70 18.96 -15.43
C LEU A 343 -23.65 18.74 -14.24
N SER A 344 -24.62 17.83 -14.40
CA SER A 344 -25.55 17.50 -13.32
C SER A 344 -24.81 16.97 -12.07
N PRO A 345 -25.17 17.44 -10.85
CA PRO A 345 -24.58 16.97 -9.60
C PRO A 345 -24.71 15.47 -9.38
N ALA A 346 -25.87 14.91 -9.71
CA ALA A 346 -26.15 13.49 -9.51
C ALA A 346 -26.02 12.69 -10.81
N LEU A 347 -25.46 11.48 -10.71
CA LEU A 347 -25.30 10.58 -11.86
C LEU A 347 -26.62 10.30 -12.61
N ALA A 348 -27.73 10.22 -11.88
CA ALA A 348 -29.06 9.99 -12.46
C ALA A 348 -29.51 11.12 -13.41
N GLY A 349 -29.04 12.36 -13.18
CA GLY A 349 -29.35 13.51 -14.04
C GLY A 349 -28.39 13.67 -15.23
N ARG A 350 -27.38 12.82 -15.36
CA ARG A 350 -26.38 12.88 -16.44
C ARG A 350 -26.86 12.06 -17.65
N SER A 351 -26.68 12.60 -18.84
CA SER A 351 -26.90 11.90 -20.10
C SER A 351 -25.98 10.67 -20.25
N ALA A 352 -26.31 9.77 -21.17
CA ALA A 352 -25.44 8.63 -21.48
C ALA A 352 -24.06 9.09 -22.01
N ALA A 353 -24.02 10.20 -22.78
CA ALA A 353 -22.78 10.77 -23.27
C ALA A 353 -21.89 11.29 -22.14
N GLU A 354 -22.42 12.04 -21.19
CA GLU A 354 -21.65 12.52 -20.02
C GLU A 354 -21.15 11.38 -19.15
N ARG A 355 -21.96 10.33 -18.95
CA ARG A 355 -21.53 9.12 -18.20
C ARG A 355 -20.48 8.31 -18.94
N LYS A 356 -20.54 8.28 -20.28
CA LYS A 356 -19.51 7.69 -21.13
C LYS A 356 -18.19 8.44 -20.99
N SER A 357 -18.23 9.77 -21.07
CA SER A 357 -17.03 10.63 -21.16
C SER A 357 -16.18 10.65 -19.90
N ILE A 358 -16.76 10.38 -18.71
CA ILE A 358 -16.02 10.37 -17.44
C ILE A 358 -16.10 8.96 -16.84
N GLN A 359 -14.99 8.26 -16.81
CA GLN A 359 -14.89 6.92 -16.23
C GLN A 359 -13.96 6.91 -15.02
N MET A 360 -14.08 5.89 -14.15
CA MET A 360 -13.28 5.76 -12.94
C MET A 360 -12.67 4.37 -12.81
N ILE A 361 -11.40 4.33 -12.44
CA ILE A 361 -10.67 3.13 -12.02
C ILE A 361 -10.56 3.20 -10.51
N TYR A 362 -11.09 2.19 -9.83
CA TYR A 362 -11.16 2.15 -8.37
C TYR A 362 -9.87 1.60 -7.76
N GLN A 363 -9.61 1.97 -6.51
CA GLN A 363 -8.46 1.57 -5.71
C GLN A 363 -8.31 0.05 -5.60
N LEU A 364 -9.40 -0.66 -5.33
CA LEU A 364 -9.41 -2.12 -5.10
C LEU A 364 -10.09 -2.84 -6.29
N PRO A 365 -9.32 -3.50 -7.16
CA PRO A 365 -9.87 -4.24 -8.29
C PRO A 365 -10.88 -5.33 -7.88
N ASP A 366 -10.63 -6.02 -6.75
CA ASP A 366 -11.49 -7.10 -6.26
C ASP A 366 -12.90 -6.63 -5.90
N VAL A 367 -13.04 -5.38 -5.41
CA VAL A 367 -14.35 -4.79 -5.11
C VAL A 367 -15.02 -4.26 -6.38
N ALA A 368 -14.21 -3.88 -7.38
CA ALA A 368 -14.68 -3.29 -8.61
C ALA A 368 -15.19 -4.31 -9.65
N MET A 369 -14.86 -5.61 -9.47
CA MET A 369 -15.22 -6.68 -10.41
C MET A 369 -16.16 -7.69 -9.77
N ASN A 370 -17.17 -8.13 -10.52
CA ASN A 370 -18.01 -9.25 -10.08
C ASN A 370 -17.27 -10.58 -10.27
N PRO A 371 -16.96 -11.33 -9.19
CA PRO A 371 -16.18 -12.57 -9.30
C PRO A 371 -16.88 -13.71 -10.04
N ARG A 372 -18.18 -13.56 -10.32
CA ARG A 372 -19.00 -14.55 -11.05
C ARG A 372 -19.09 -14.27 -12.56
N GLN A 373 -18.53 -13.14 -13.03
CA GLN A 373 -18.48 -12.79 -14.44
C GLN A 373 -17.10 -13.11 -15.02
N THR A 374 -17.06 -13.43 -16.30
CA THR A 374 -15.80 -13.56 -17.02
C THR A 374 -15.15 -12.20 -17.23
N ILE A 375 -13.85 -12.17 -17.50
CA ILE A 375 -13.13 -10.94 -17.84
C ILE A 375 -13.72 -10.30 -19.09
N GLY A 376 -14.10 -11.11 -20.08
CA GLY A 376 -14.80 -10.66 -21.29
C GLY A 376 -16.11 -9.94 -20.98
N ASP A 377 -16.95 -10.50 -20.08
CA ASP A 377 -18.20 -9.86 -19.65
C ASP A 377 -17.95 -8.49 -18.97
N ILE A 378 -16.94 -8.44 -18.09
CA ILE A 378 -16.59 -7.24 -17.33
C ILE A 378 -16.12 -6.12 -18.26
N ILE A 379 -15.26 -6.42 -19.24
CA ILE A 379 -14.70 -5.41 -20.16
C ILE A 379 -15.72 -5.03 -21.24
N SER A 380 -16.50 -5.98 -21.78
CA SER A 380 -17.44 -5.71 -22.86
C SER A 380 -18.65 -4.89 -22.43
N ARG A 381 -19.03 -4.95 -21.15
CA ARG A 381 -20.25 -4.28 -20.65
C ARG A 381 -20.33 -2.78 -20.92
N PRO A 382 -19.29 -1.95 -20.66
CA PRO A 382 -19.32 -0.54 -21.01
C PRO A 382 -19.49 -0.29 -22.52
N ALA A 383 -18.84 -1.09 -23.37
CA ALA A 383 -18.97 -0.96 -24.81
C ALA A 383 -20.41 -1.24 -25.30
N GLN A 384 -21.07 -2.25 -24.72
CA GLN A 384 -22.48 -2.52 -25.01
C GLN A 384 -23.39 -1.35 -24.58
N VAL A 385 -23.17 -0.85 -23.34
CA VAL A 385 -24.04 0.19 -22.74
C VAL A 385 -23.84 1.56 -23.39
N PHE A 386 -22.59 1.97 -23.66
CA PHE A 386 -22.27 3.31 -24.09
C PHE A 386 -22.04 3.45 -25.60
N LEU A 387 -21.62 2.38 -26.29
CA LEU A 387 -21.35 2.39 -27.72
C LEU A 387 -22.44 1.65 -28.51
N GLY A 388 -23.37 0.96 -27.83
CA GLY A 388 -24.46 0.21 -28.48
C GLY A 388 -23.94 -1.03 -29.24
N LEU A 389 -22.75 -1.54 -28.92
CA LEU A 389 -22.20 -2.71 -29.62
C LEU A 389 -22.98 -3.98 -29.32
N THR A 390 -23.12 -4.82 -30.33
CA THR A 390 -23.69 -6.17 -30.16
C THR A 390 -22.77 -6.99 -29.23
N PRO A 391 -23.26 -8.01 -28.53
CA PRO A 391 -22.44 -8.85 -27.64
C PRO A 391 -21.17 -9.39 -28.31
N LYS A 392 -21.28 -9.85 -29.57
CA LYS A 392 -20.14 -10.36 -30.33
C LYS A 392 -19.09 -9.26 -30.59
N ALA A 393 -19.50 -8.09 -31.09
CA ALA A 393 -18.60 -6.98 -31.34
C ALA A 393 -17.95 -6.44 -30.06
N ALA A 394 -18.70 -6.41 -28.95
CA ALA A 394 -18.17 -6.00 -27.64
C ALA A 394 -17.14 -6.99 -27.08
N THR A 395 -17.31 -8.30 -27.34
CA THR A 395 -16.31 -9.31 -26.96
C THR A 395 -15.03 -9.19 -27.80
N GLU A 396 -15.14 -8.91 -29.09
CA GLU A 396 -13.93 -8.64 -29.92
C GLU A 396 -13.20 -7.38 -29.41
N LYS A 397 -13.95 -6.32 -29.13
CA LYS A 397 -13.37 -5.11 -28.52
C LYS A 397 -12.70 -5.41 -27.16
N ALA A 398 -13.24 -6.32 -26.35
CA ALA A 398 -12.63 -6.74 -25.10
C ALA A 398 -11.28 -7.45 -25.33
N ARG A 399 -11.14 -8.26 -26.39
CA ARG A 399 -9.85 -8.88 -26.78
C ARG A 399 -8.82 -7.84 -27.21
N GLU A 400 -9.22 -6.88 -28.04
CA GLU A 400 -8.35 -5.75 -28.43
C GLU A 400 -7.88 -4.94 -27.21
N LEU A 401 -8.77 -4.68 -26.27
CA LEU A 401 -8.45 -3.94 -25.05
C LEU A 401 -7.54 -4.74 -24.10
N LEU A 402 -7.70 -6.05 -24.03
CA LEU A 402 -6.77 -6.91 -23.29
C LEU A 402 -5.35 -6.82 -23.85
N ASP A 403 -5.21 -6.88 -25.18
CA ASP A 403 -3.91 -6.69 -25.85
C ASP A 403 -3.34 -5.29 -25.57
N MET A 404 -4.16 -4.25 -25.62
CA MET A 404 -3.76 -2.87 -25.31
C MET A 404 -3.22 -2.70 -23.88
N VAL A 405 -3.68 -3.51 -22.92
CA VAL A 405 -3.20 -3.50 -21.53
C VAL A 405 -2.19 -4.60 -21.23
N ASP A 406 -1.56 -5.17 -22.24
CA ASP A 406 -0.54 -6.22 -22.16
C ASP A 406 -1.06 -7.49 -21.45
N LEU A 407 -2.27 -7.92 -21.75
CA LEU A 407 -2.85 -9.19 -21.31
C LEU A 407 -3.23 -10.04 -22.52
N PRO A 408 -3.03 -11.37 -22.45
CA PRO A 408 -3.43 -12.29 -23.54
C PRO A 408 -4.93 -12.17 -23.84
N ALA A 409 -5.28 -12.17 -25.14
CA ALA A 409 -6.68 -12.03 -25.60
C ALA A 409 -7.59 -13.20 -25.13
N ASP A 410 -7.03 -14.38 -24.88
CA ASP A 410 -7.75 -15.56 -24.34
C ASP A 410 -8.19 -15.37 -22.88
N TYR A 411 -7.70 -14.35 -22.17
CA TYR A 411 -8.16 -14.03 -20.83
C TYR A 411 -9.64 -13.60 -20.77
N VAL A 412 -10.30 -13.36 -21.92
CA VAL A 412 -11.75 -13.08 -21.98
C VAL A 412 -12.59 -14.17 -21.30
N ASP A 413 -12.13 -15.43 -21.32
CA ASP A 413 -12.83 -16.59 -20.75
C ASP A 413 -12.45 -16.89 -19.29
N ARG A 414 -11.47 -16.17 -18.71
CA ARG A 414 -11.06 -16.32 -17.31
C ARG A 414 -11.98 -15.57 -16.35
N TYR A 415 -11.89 -15.94 -15.08
CA TYR A 415 -12.56 -15.28 -13.97
C TYR A 415 -11.58 -14.45 -13.15
N PRO A 416 -12.02 -13.39 -12.42
CA PRO A 416 -11.15 -12.53 -11.61
C PRO A 416 -10.27 -13.28 -10.61
N ASN A 417 -10.75 -14.36 -9.99
CA ASN A 417 -9.97 -15.15 -9.03
C ASN A 417 -8.78 -15.93 -9.64
N GLN A 418 -8.69 -15.98 -10.96
CA GLN A 418 -7.60 -16.62 -11.70
C GLN A 418 -6.49 -15.65 -12.08
N LEU A 419 -6.61 -14.35 -11.70
CA LEU A 419 -5.68 -13.29 -12.05
C LEU A 419 -4.91 -12.78 -10.82
N SER A 420 -3.65 -12.36 -11.06
CA SER A 420 -2.86 -11.61 -10.06
C SER A 420 -3.42 -10.20 -9.84
N GLY A 421 -3.00 -9.51 -8.76
CA GLY A 421 -3.43 -8.14 -8.46
C GLY A 421 -3.15 -7.17 -9.60
N GLY A 422 -1.94 -7.19 -10.18
CA GLY A 422 -1.58 -6.35 -11.33
C GLY A 422 -2.37 -6.68 -12.60
N GLN A 423 -2.68 -7.97 -12.85
CA GLN A 423 -3.53 -8.37 -13.97
C GLN A 423 -4.97 -7.88 -13.77
N LYS A 424 -5.52 -7.98 -12.57
CA LYS A 424 -6.83 -7.42 -12.22
C LYS A 424 -6.88 -5.91 -12.45
N GLN A 425 -5.82 -5.19 -12.07
CA GLN A 425 -5.73 -3.74 -12.30
C GLN A 425 -5.75 -3.41 -13.79
N ARG A 426 -5.02 -4.15 -14.62
CA ARG A 426 -5.04 -4.02 -16.08
C ARG A 426 -6.43 -4.26 -16.67
N VAL A 427 -7.19 -5.23 -16.15
CA VAL A 427 -8.59 -5.47 -16.52
C VAL A 427 -9.48 -4.27 -16.15
N CYS A 428 -9.31 -3.65 -14.98
CA CYS A 428 -10.04 -2.45 -14.60
C CYS A 428 -9.72 -1.26 -15.52
N ILE A 429 -8.48 -1.11 -15.98
CA ILE A 429 -8.08 -0.11 -16.97
C ILE A 429 -8.77 -0.41 -18.30
N ALA A 430 -8.72 -1.64 -18.80
CA ALA A 430 -9.37 -2.06 -20.04
C ALA A 430 -10.89 -1.80 -20.01
N ARG A 431 -11.54 -2.09 -18.87
CA ARG A 431 -12.96 -1.81 -18.64
C ARG A 431 -13.29 -0.30 -18.76
N ALA A 432 -12.47 0.56 -18.17
CA ALA A 432 -12.67 2.01 -18.27
C ALA A 432 -12.52 2.48 -19.72
N LEU A 433 -11.52 1.99 -20.44
CA LEU A 433 -11.26 2.30 -21.85
C LEU A 433 -12.36 1.79 -22.78
N ALA A 434 -13.09 0.74 -22.42
CA ALA A 434 -14.15 0.16 -23.24
C ALA A 434 -15.32 1.14 -23.51
N ALA A 435 -15.48 2.16 -22.69
CA ALA A 435 -16.41 3.25 -22.91
C ALA A 435 -15.88 4.33 -23.89
N GLU A 436 -14.59 4.31 -24.25
CA GLU A 436 -13.90 5.39 -24.99
C GLU A 436 -14.11 6.76 -24.32
N PRO A 437 -13.63 6.93 -23.08
CA PRO A 437 -13.84 8.15 -22.31
C PRO A 437 -12.85 9.25 -22.70
N ASP A 438 -13.26 10.51 -22.51
CA ASP A 438 -12.37 11.67 -22.64
C ASP A 438 -11.58 11.93 -21.34
N THR A 439 -12.12 11.47 -20.20
CA THR A 439 -11.53 11.64 -18.87
C THR A 439 -11.58 10.34 -18.07
N ILE A 440 -10.45 9.98 -17.46
CA ILE A 440 -10.34 8.82 -16.59
C ILE A 440 -9.84 9.28 -15.20
N ILE A 441 -10.61 8.97 -14.16
CA ILE A 441 -10.21 9.17 -12.76
C ILE A 441 -9.54 7.88 -12.28
N CYS A 442 -8.32 7.99 -11.82
CA CYS A 442 -7.51 6.91 -11.28
C CYS A 442 -7.39 7.08 -9.76
N ASP A 443 -8.23 6.37 -8.98
CA ASP A 443 -8.23 6.46 -7.52
C ASP A 443 -7.27 5.42 -6.94
N GLU A 444 -6.08 5.87 -6.54
CA GLU A 444 -4.99 5.08 -5.94
C GLU A 444 -4.66 3.78 -6.70
N VAL A 445 -4.58 3.85 -8.03
CA VAL A 445 -4.46 2.68 -8.91
C VAL A 445 -3.19 1.84 -8.74
N THR A 446 -2.20 2.33 -7.99
CA THR A 446 -0.92 1.66 -7.74
C THR A 446 -0.69 1.31 -6.27
N SER A 447 -1.54 1.74 -5.33
CA SER A 447 -1.27 1.65 -3.88
C SER A 447 -1.19 0.22 -3.32
N ALA A 448 -1.85 -0.74 -3.98
CA ALA A 448 -1.86 -2.16 -3.56
C ALA A 448 -0.90 -3.05 -4.39
N LEU A 449 -0.04 -2.44 -5.20
CA LEU A 449 0.87 -3.15 -6.10
C LEU A 449 2.32 -3.03 -5.63
N ASP A 450 3.12 -4.03 -5.95
CA ASP A 450 4.57 -3.93 -5.76
C ASP A 450 5.19 -2.89 -6.74
N PRO A 451 6.39 -2.35 -6.45
CA PRO A 451 6.97 -1.24 -7.19
C PRO A 451 7.14 -1.48 -8.69
N LEU A 452 7.54 -2.69 -9.09
CA LEU A 452 7.75 -3.01 -10.51
C LEU A 452 6.42 -3.08 -11.27
N VAL A 453 5.41 -3.70 -10.67
CA VAL A 453 4.06 -3.75 -11.26
C VAL A 453 3.43 -2.35 -11.29
N ALA A 454 3.60 -1.56 -10.23
CA ALA A 454 3.13 -0.17 -10.16
C ALA A 454 3.74 0.69 -11.26
N GLU A 455 5.07 0.61 -11.48
CA GLU A 455 5.74 1.29 -12.59
C GLU A 455 5.21 0.81 -13.94
N GLY A 456 5.02 -0.50 -14.12
CA GLY A 456 4.42 -1.06 -15.33
C GLY A 456 3.02 -0.49 -15.62
N ILE A 457 2.21 -0.26 -14.58
CA ILE A 457 0.89 0.40 -14.71
C ILE A 457 1.04 1.87 -15.08
N VAL A 458 1.97 2.61 -14.47
CA VAL A 458 2.24 4.02 -14.80
C VAL A 458 2.66 4.17 -16.26
N GLN A 459 3.58 3.33 -16.74
CA GLN A 459 4.02 3.34 -18.14
C GLN A 459 2.89 2.94 -19.11
N LEU A 460 2.08 1.97 -18.72
CA LEU A 460 0.88 1.59 -19.47
C LEU A 460 -0.09 2.79 -19.61
N LEU A 461 -0.42 3.48 -18.53
CA LEU A 461 -1.34 4.63 -18.55
C LEU A 461 -0.80 5.78 -19.42
N LYS A 462 0.51 6.08 -19.39
CA LYS A 462 1.15 7.05 -20.29
C LYS A 462 1.01 6.64 -21.77
N ARG A 463 1.29 5.39 -22.09
CA ARG A 463 1.15 4.85 -23.44
C ARG A 463 -0.29 4.90 -23.93
N LEU A 464 -1.26 4.56 -23.05
CA LEU A 464 -2.68 4.64 -23.35
C LEU A 464 -3.14 6.08 -23.55
N GLN A 465 -2.66 7.03 -22.77
CA GLN A 465 -2.95 8.47 -22.95
C GLN A 465 -2.51 8.95 -24.34
N SER A 466 -1.30 8.60 -24.75
CA SER A 466 -0.79 8.96 -26.07
C SER A 466 -1.64 8.39 -27.22
N LYS A 467 -2.18 7.16 -27.04
CA LYS A 467 -3.03 6.49 -28.04
C LYS A 467 -4.46 7.03 -28.08
N THR A 468 -5.06 7.29 -26.91
CA THR A 468 -6.49 7.64 -26.81
C THR A 468 -6.75 9.13 -26.74
N GLY A 469 -5.78 9.93 -26.31
CA GLY A 469 -5.91 11.35 -26.05
C GLY A 469 -6.77 11.68 -24.83
N ALA A 470 -7.05 10.71 -23.95
CA ALA A 470 -7.81 10.92 -22.72
C ALA A 470 -7.02 11.78 -21.73
N SER A 471 -7.73 12.56 -20.91
CA SER A 471 -7.16 13.30 -19.77
C SER A 471 -7.31 12.46 -18.51
N TYR A 472 -6.35 12.57 -17.60
CA TYR A 472 -6.38 11.78 -16.36
C TYR A 472 -6.46 12.66 -15.13
N ILE A 473 -7.20 12.19 -14.12
CA ILE A 473 -7.13 12.69 -12.75
C ILE A 473 -6.54 11.55 -11.90
N PHE A 474 -5.33 11.72 -11.40
CA PHE A 474 -4.68 10.78 -10.52
C PHE A 474 -4.86 11.18 -9.07
N ILE A 475 -5.53 10.34 -8.30
CA ILE A 475 -5.60 10.47 -6.84
C ILE A 475 -4.56 9.54 -6.25
N THR A 476 -3.61 10.09 -5.49
CA THR A 476 -2.52 9.32 -4.89
C THR A 476 -1.93 10.05 -3.69
N HIS A 477 -1.25 9.29 -2.83
CA HIS A 477 -0.35 9.82 -1.80
C HIS A 477 1.13 9.60 -2.17
N ASP A 478 1.42 8.94 -3.29
CA ASP A 478 2.79 8.68 -3.76
C ASP A 478 3.35 9.85 -4.58
N MET A 479 4.18 10.68 -3.91
CA MET A 479 4.82 11.85 -4.53
C MET A 479 5.81 11.47 -5.64
N ALA A 480 6.38 10.25 -5.62
CA ALA A 480 7.25 9.78 -6.71
C ALA A 480 6.43 9.52 -7.99
N MET A 481 5.25 8.92 -7.86
CA MET A 481 4.29 8.76 -8.96
C MET A 481 3.86 10.13 -9.50
N VAL A 482 3.54 11.09 -8.63
CA VAL A 482 3.16 12.46 -9.05
C VAL A 482 4.27 13.11 -9.87
N ARG A 483 5.53 13.04 -9.41
CA ARG A 483 6.68 13.55 -10.17
C ARG A 483 6.81 12.87 -11.56
N ALA A 484 6.49 11.59 -11.63
CA ALA A 484 6.62 10.82 -12.86
C ALA A 484 5.51 11.10 -13.89
N ILE A 485 4.27 11.41 -13.48
CA ILE A 485 3.11 11.40 -14.39
C ILE A 485 2.34 12.72 -14.48
N ALA A 486 2.33 13.55 -13.43
CA ALA A 486 1.51 14.76 -13.37
C ALA A 486 2.04 15.90 -14.27
N ASP A 487 1.12 16.70 -14.78
CA ASP A 487 1.36 18.00 -15.39
C ASP A 487 1.01 19.14 -14.41
N ASP A 488 -0.17 19.05 -13.80
CA ASP A 488 -0.65 19.94 -12.75
C ASP A 488 -0.88 19.14 -11.47
N VAL A 489 -0.73 19.78 -10.32
CA VAL A 489 -0.89 19.16 -9.00
C VAL A 489 -1.84 20.00 -8.14
N VAL A 490 -2.72 19.33 -7.43
CA VAL A 490 -3.62 19.87 -6.40
C VAL A 490 -3.31 19.18 -5.08
N VAL A 491 -2.97 19.96 -4.06
CA VAL A 491 -2.68 19.48 -2.70
C VAL A 491 -3.91 19.72 -1.84
N MET A 492 -4.46 18.64 -1.25
CA MET A 492 -5.66 18.70 -0.42
C MET A 492 -5.37 18.36 1.04
N GLN A 493 -5.89 19.16 1.96
CA GLN A 493 -5.89 18.92 3.40
C GLN A 493 -7.27 19.21 3.99
N ALA A 494 -7.77 18.31 4.82
CA ALA A 494 -9.04 18.48 5.55
C ALA A 494 -10.22 18.98 4.70
N GLY A 495 -10.35 18.46 3.48
CA GLY A 495 -11.43 18.80 2.54
C GLY A 495 -11.26 20.13 1.80
N ARG A 496 -10.10 20.77 1.87
CA ARG A 496 -9.76 22.02 1.17
C ARG A 496 -8.56 21.85 0.26
N ILE A 497 -8.45 22.67 -0.77
CA ILE A 497 -7.22 22.83 -1.54
C ILE A 497 -6.34 23.81 -0.79
N VAL A 498 -5.12 23.38 -0.46
CA VAL A 498 -4.12 24.22 0.22
C VAL A 498 -3.11 24.80 -0.76
N GLU A 499 -2.86 24.10 -1.86
CA GLU A 499 -1.97 24.56 -2.93
C GLU A 499 -2.38 23.90 -4.25
N GLN A 500 -2.22 24.58 -5.38
CA GLN A 500 -2.41 24.01 -6.72
C GLN A 500 -1.62 24.78 -7.76
N GLY A 501 -1.13 24.08 -8.76
CA GLY A 501 -0.38 24.69 -9.86
C GLY A 501 0.33 23.66 -10.73
N PRO A 502 1.11 24.14 -11.71
CA PRO A 502 1.99 23.29 -12.51
C PRO A 502 2.96 22.50 -11.63
N LYS A 503 3.20 21.24 -12.00
CA LYS A 503 4.13 20.37 -11.25
C LYS A 503 5.49 21.03 -10.89
N PRO A 504 6.18 21.74 -11.80
CA PRO A 504 7.45 22.37 -11.45
C PRO A 504 7.35 23.39 -10.32
N GLU A 505 6.22 24.13 -10.21
CA GLU A 505 6.00 25.13 -9.17
C GLU A 505 5.74 24.46 -7.82
N ILE A 506 4.89 23.43 -7.78
CA ILE A 506 4.56 22.69 -6.55
C ILE A 506 5.78 21.97 -5.95
N PHE A 507 6.74 21.56 -6.79
CA PHE A 507 7.96 20.89 -6.36
C PHE A 507 9.19 21.79 -6.22
N ALA A 508 9.02 23.12 -6.32
CA ALA A 508 10.06 24.12 -6.11
C ALA A 508 9.68 25.06 -4.96
N PRO A 509 10.67 25.51 -4.15
CA PRO A 509 10.39 26.49 -3.11
C PRO A 509 10.01 27.87 -3.69
N PRO A 510 9.23 28.69 -2.97
CA PRO A 510 8.72 28.45 -1.62
C PRO A 510 7.54 27.48 -1.61
N PHE A 511 7.49 26.57 -0.65
CA PHE A 511 6.39 25.61 -0.48
C PHE A 511 5.34 26.15 0.50
N ALA A 512 4.06 25.79 0.30
CA ALA A 512 3.12 25.83 1.41
C ALA A 512 3.55 24.83 2.51
N ASP A 513 3.32 25.14 3.78
CA ASP A 513 3.79 24.31 4.91
C ASP A 513 3.39 22.84 4.79
N TYR A 514 2.15 22.59 4.39
CA TYR A 514 1.65 21.24 4.24
C TYR A 514 2.23 20.50 3.01
N THR A 515 2.46 21.21 1.91
CA THR A 515 3.15 20.64 0.73
C THR A 515 4.59 20.28 1.08
N HIS A 516 5.28 21.13 1.82
CA HIS A 516 6.62 20.87 2.33
C HIS A 516 6.62 19.60 3.21
N LEU A 517 5.69 19.50 4.14
CA LEU A 517 5.52 18.33 4.99
C LEU A 517 5.34 17.04 4.17
N LEU A 518 4.48 17.04 3.14
CA LEU A 518 4.26 15.86 2.29
C LEU A 518 5.52 15.46 1.50
N ILE A 519 6.23 16.45 0.94
CA ILE A 519 7.46 16.21 0.15
C ILE A 519 8.57 15.65 1.04
N THR A 520 8.79 16.26 2.20
CA THR A 520 9.83 15.84 3.16
C THR A 520 9.49 14.56 3.89
N SER A 521 8.20 14.18 3.92
CA SER A 521 7.72 12.91 4.48
C SER A 521 7.87 11.71 3.54
N THR A 522 8.33 11.88 2.31
CA THR A 522 8.52 10.75 1.39
C THR A 522 9.85 10.05 1.66
N PRO A 523 9.87 8.75 2.08
CA PRO A 523 11.10 8.03 2.40
C PRO A 523 12.06 7.99 1.22
N GLN A 524 13.33 8.35 1.48
CA GLN A 524 14.39 8.34 0.47
C GLN A 524 15.22 7.06 0.54
N MET A 525 15.69 6.59 -0.63
CA MET A 525 16.59 5.43 -0.74
C MET A 525 18.04 5.81 -0.37
N ARG A 526 18.24 6.38 0.82
CA ARG A 526 19.54 6.63 1.43
C ARG A 526 19.48 6.34 2.92
N THR A 527 20.51 5.78 3.47
CA THR A 527 20.62 5.56 4.92
C THR A 527 20.68 6.90 5.67
N GLY A 528 20.12 6.94 6.87
CA GLY A 528 20.17 8.14 7.75
C GLY A 528 19.13 9.22 7.45
N TRP A 529 18.38 9.15 6.35
CA TRP A 529 17.37 10.16 6.01
C TRP A 529 16.31 10.33 7.11
N LEU A 530 15.81 9.25 7.70
CA LEU A 530 14.82 9.32 8.77
C LEU A 530 15.34 10.11 9.98
N LYS A 531 16.62 9.93 10.34
CA LYS A 531 17.27 10.65 11.43
C LYS A 531 17.34 12.16 11.14
N ASP A 532 17.68 12.51 9.89
CA ASP A 532 17.77 13.91 9.46
C ASP A 532 16.39 14.59 9.54
N VAL A 533 15.35 13.97 8.96
CA VAL A 533 13.97 14.49 8.98
C VAL A 533 13.42 14.64 10.41
N MET A 534 13.68 13.65 11.29
CA MET A 534 13.24 13.75 12.68
C MET A 534 13.97 14.84 13.46
N ALA A 535 15.24 15.13 13.12
CA ALA A 535 15.99 16.26 13.70
C ALA A 535 15.41 17.60 13.25
N GLU A 536 15.12 17.77 11.95
CA GLU A 536 14.47 18.97 11.39
C GLU A 536 13.12 19.24 12.06
N ARG A 537 12.24 18.24 12.14
CA ARG A 537 10.92 18.37 12.79
C ARG A 537 11.00 18.76 14.28
N ARG A 538 12.03 18.27 15.01
CA ARG A 538 12.25 18.66 16.41
C ARG A 538 12.70 20.12 16.54
N MET A 539 13.49 20.65 15.61
CA MET A 539 13.91 22.03 15.59
C MET A 539 12.73 22.98 15.29
N GLU A 540 11.87 22.61 14.34
CA GLU A 540 10.67 23.38 14.00
C GLU A 540 9.64 23.41 15.16
N SER A 541 9.46 22.30 15.87
CA SER A 541 8.53 22.20 17.01
C SER A 541 9.08 22.83 18.31
N GLY A 542 10.40 22.99 18.46
CA GLY A 542 11.04 23.61 19.63
C GLY A 542 11.19 25.14 19.54
N GLY A 543 10.81 25.74 18.41
CA GLY A 543 10.84 27.18 18.17
C GLY A 543 9.52 27.92 18.34
N GLN A 544 8.46 27.24 18.86
CA GLN A 544 7.15 27.84 19.18
C GLN A 544 6.95 28.05 20.69
#